data_c52f6e531fac915e02fc091ae1f6d830
#
_entry.id   c52f6e531fac915e02fc091ae1f6d830
#
_cell.length_a   1.000
_cell.length_b   1.000
_cell.length_c   1.000
_cell.angle_alpha   90.00
_cell.angle_beta   90.00
_cell.angle_gamma   90.00
#
_symmetry.space_group_name_H-M   'P 1'
#
loop_
_entity.id
_entity.type
_entity.pdbx_description
1 polymer ?
#
loop_
_entity_poly.entity_id
_entity_poly.type
_entity_poly.pdbx_seq_one_letter_code
_entity_poly.pdbx_strand_id
1 'polypeptide(L)'
;MKVVILSNGPGNYSTKRLAEEVRLFGHDVQIVKYKECYASIEKSNPTVKYQGEDLMVDAIIPRIASNMTRYGTAIVRQFEMQGVYTASNSIAITRSRDKLRSMQLLAKAGVGIPKTVFSRNTADIEDLLDQIGGTPVIIKLARGTHGNGVVLAETKKAAKSVLQAFYLHNEDGTNILLQEFIKESAGEDIRAIVVGGRVIASMKRQSL
;
A
#
# COMPACT_ATOMS: atom_id res chain seq x y z
N MET A 1 -9.76 14.98 23.34
CA MET A 1 -8.61 14.09 23.04
C MET A 1 -7.61 14.85 22.19
N LYS A 2 -6.34 14.54 22.36
CA LYS A 2 -5.26 15.06 21.51
C LYS A 2 -5.02 14.09 20.35
N VAL A 3 -5.32 14.50 19.13
CA VAL A 3 -5.20 13.68 17.91
C VAL A 3 -4.02 14.18 17.08
N VAL A 4 -3.19 13.28 16.59
CA VAL A 4 -2.11 13.63 15.67
C VAL A 4 -2.36 13.04 14.28
N ILE A 5 -2.26 13.88 13.26
CA ILE A 5 -2.24 13.45 11.87
C ILE A 5 -0.77 13.34 11.42
N LEU A 6 -0.29 12.11 11.25
CA LEU A 6 1.06 11.84 10.77
C LEU A 6 1.14 12.03 9.24
N SER A 7 1.62 13.19 8.78
CA SER A 7 1.66 13.51 7.35
C SER A 7 2.89 14.34 6.99
N ASN A 8 3.63 13.94 5.95
CA ASN A 8 4.73 14.75 5.40
C ASN A 8 4.24 15.88 4.47
N GLY A 9 2.93 15.92 4.18
CA GLY A 9 2.28 16.96 3.38
C GLY A 9 1.22 17.71 4.17
N PRO A 10 1.59 18.57 5.13
CA PRO A 10 0.61 19.30 5.96
C PRO A 10 -0.27 20.24 5.12
N GLY A 11 0.22 20.72 3.99
CA GLY A 11 -0.51 21.56 3.05
C GLY A 11 -1.52 20.84 2.15
N ASN A 12 -1.49 19.50 2.11
CA ASN A 12 -2.38 18.73 1.25
C ASN A 12 -3.84 18.88 1.66
N TYR A 13 -4.73 19.04 0.69
CA TYR A 13 -6.18 19.23 0.91
C TYR A 13 -6.75 18.20 1.89
N SER A 14 -6.51 16.91 1.63
CA SER A 14 -7.06 15.84 2.48
C SER A 14 -6.50 15.84 3.90
N THR A 15 -5.26 16.32 4.13
CA THR A 15 -4.69 16.46 5.46
C THR A 15 -5.35 17.61 6.21
N LYS A 16 -5.57 18.74 5.55
CA LYS A 16 -6.27 19.89 6.11
C LYS A 16 -7.72 19.56 6.45
N ARG A 17 -8.44 18.89 5.53
CA ARG A 17 -9.83 18.48 5.78
C ARG A 17 -9.95 17.53 6.97
N LEU A 18 -9.04 16.56 7.11
CA LEU A 18 -9.02 15.71 8.30
C LEU A 18 -8.82 16.52 9.59
N ALA A 19 -7.92 17.52 9.58
CA ALA A 19 -7.69 18.34 10.75
C ALA A 19 -8.91 19.23 11.09
N GLU A 20 -9.60 19.74 10.09
CA GLU A 20 -10.85 20.49 10.26
C GLU A 20 -11.93 19.61 10.90
N GLU A 21 -12.14 18.40 10.38
CA GLU A 21 -13.13 17.47 10.93
C GLU A 21 -12.81 17.09 12.39
N VAL A 22 -11.53 16.79 12.70
CA VAL A 22 -11.13 16.48 14.09
C VAL A 22 -11.50 17.64 15.04
N ARG A 23 -11.30 18.90 14.62
CA ARG A 23 -11.70 20.08 15.42
C ARG A 23 -13.21 20.22 15.55
N LEU A 24 -13.96 19.97 14.46
CA LEU A 24 -15.43 20.02 14.47
C LEU A 24 -16.03 19.01 15.45
N PHE A 25 -15.36 17.86 15.65
CA PHE A 25 -15.74 16.89 16.67
C PHE A 25 -15.23 17.23 18.09
N GLY A 26 -14.71 18.43 18.31
CA GLY A 26 -14.30 18.90 19.64
C GLY A 26 -12.97 18.33 20.15
N HIS A 27 -12.08 17.94 19.25
CA HIS A 27 -10.79 17.39 19.62
C HIS A 27 -9.63 18.33 19.24
N ASP A 28 -8.56 18.31 20.03
CA ASP A 28 -7.32 18.98 19.68
C ASP A 28 -6.60 18.20 18.57
N VAL A 29 -6.08 18.92 17.58
CA VAL A 29 -5.37 18.28 16.46
C VAL A 29 -4.06 18.95 16.15
N GLN A 30 -3.02 18.13 15.96
CA GLN A 30 -1.72 18.55 15.46
C GLN A 30 -1.38 17.75 14.19
N ILE A 31 -0.86 18.44 13.16
CA ILE A 31 -0.31 17.78 11.98
C ILE A 31 1.20 17.68 12.19
N VAL A 32 1.71 16.46 12.20
CA VAL A 32 3.11 16.15 12.47
C VAL A 32 3.76 15.48 11.26
N LYS A 33 4.91 15.98 10.84
CA LYS A 33 5.69 15.34 9.79
C LYS A 33 6.40 14.12 10.36
N TYR A 34 5.88 12.94 10.08
CA TYR A 34 6.42 11.69 10.64
C TYR A 34 7.89 11.42 10.25
N LYS A 35 8.43 12.02 9.18
CA LYS A 35 9.86 11.94 8.83
C LYS A 35 10.76 12.65 9.85
N GLU A 36 10.20 13.58 10.63
CA GLU A 36 10.87 14.32 11.68
C GLU A 36 10.66 13.70 13.08
N CYS A 37 9.79 12.66 13.16
CA CYS A 37 9.64 11.87 14.37
C CYS A 37 10.75 10.83 14.50
N TYR A 38 11.10 10.46 15.71
CA TYR A 38 11.96 9.32 15.98
C TYR A 38 11.48 8.53 17.19
N ALA A 39 11.72 7.23 17.16
CA ALA A 39 11.38 6.34 18.26
C ALA A 39 12.51 6.29 19.27
N SER A 40 12.21 6.49 20.56
CA SER A 40 13.09 6.17 21.67
C SER A 40 12.64 4.85 22.26
N ILE A 41 13.58 3.91 22.36
CA ILE A 41 13.31 2.54 22.81
C ILE A 41 14.09 2.31 24.10
N GLU A 42 13.38 2.45 25.21
CA GLU A 42 13.90 2.19 26.54
C GLU A 42 13.07 1.09 27.23
N LYS A 43 13.65 0.43 28.22
CA LYS A 43 12.95 -0.62 28.98
C LYS A 43 11.64 -0.07 29.56
N SER A 44 10.52 -0.69 29.20
CA SER A 44 9.17 -0.33 29.68
C SER A 44 8.69 1.08 29.32
N ASN A 45 9.42 1.82 28.51
CA ASN A 45 9.06 3.19 28.12
C ASN A 45 9.32 3.44 26.62
N PRO A 46 8.57 2.80 25.71
CA PRO A 46 8.66 3.11 24.29
C PRO A 46 8.04 4.48 24.02
N THR A 47 8.79 5.46 23.50
CA THR A 47 8.26 6.79 23.19
C THR A 47 8.48 7.18 21.74
N VAL A 48 7.65 8.09 21.25
CA VAL A 48 7.86 8.81 19.98
C VAL A 48 8.20 10.25 20.30
N LYS A 49 9.31 10.72 19.77
CA LYS A 49 9.74 12.10 19.93
C LYS A 49 9.56 12.89 18.65
N TYR A 50 9.21 14.16 18.79
CA TYR A 50 9.12 15.13 17.72
C TYR A 50 9.73 16.45 18.18
N GLN A 51 10.68 16.99 17.43
CA GLN A 51 11.42 18.22 17.80
C GLN A 51 12.06 18.17 19.19
N GLY A 52 12.53 17.00 19.61
CA GLY A 52 13.19 16.81 20.91
C GLY A 52 12.27 16.45 22.07
N GLU A 53 10.96 16.68 21.93
CA GLU A 53 9.97 16.46 22.97
C GLU A 53 9.20 15.15 22.78
N ASP A 54 8.71 14.55 23.86
CA ASP A 54 7.85 13.38 23.81
C ASP A 54 6.47 13.74 23.23
N LEU A 55 6.06 13.03 22.19
CA LEU A 55 4.79 13.25 21.50
C LEU A 55 3.69 12.44 22.18
N MET A 56 3.15 12.97 23.29
CA MET A 56 2.06 12.36 24.03
C MET A 56 0.71 12.66 23.38
N VAL A 57 -0.03 11.63 22.96
CA VAL A 57 -1.28 11.76 22.22
C VAL A 57 -2.24 10.61 22.54
N ASP A 58 -3.54 10.83 22.34
CA ASP A 58 -4.58 9.81 22.56
C ASP A 58 -4.83 8.97 21.29
N ALA A 59 -4.67 9.59 20.12
CA ALA A 59 -4.93 8.93 18.84
C ALA A 59 -4.07 9.48 17.71
N ILE A 60 -3.78 8.62 16.72
CA ILE A 60 -3.11 9.03 15.49
C ILE A 60 -3.90 8.66 14.24
N ILE A 61 -3.82 9.51 13.22
CA ILE A 61 -4.31 9.25 11.87
C ILE A 61 -3.09 9.15 10.93
N PRO A 62 -2.64 7.93 10.58
CA PRO A 62 -1.47 7.76 9.73
C PRO A 62 -1.77 8.12 8.27
N ARG A 63 -0.99 9.05 7.71
CA ARG A 63 -0.97 9.44 6.30
C ARG A 63 0.41 9.16 5.70
N ILE A 64 0.82 7.90 5.77
CA ILE A 64 2.17 7.49 5.37
C ILE A 64 2.28 7.42 3.84
N ALA A 65 3.29 8.03 3.25
CA ALA A 65 3.57 7.95 1.81
C ALA A 65 4.14 6.56 1.45
N SER A 66 3.89 6.11 0.21
CA SER A 66 4.30 4.76 -0.24
C SER A 66 5.81 4.56 -0.23
N ASN A 67 6.57 5.58 -0.61
CA ASN A 67 8.04 5.56 -0.62
C ASN A 67 8.67 5.58 0.78
N MET A 68 7.88 5.87 1.82
CA MET A 68 8.34 5.89 3.22
C MET A 68 7.63 4.84 4.10
N THR A 69 7.10 3.80 3.49
CA THR A 69 6.32 2.77 4.20
C THR A 69 7.09 2.18 5.38
N ARG A 70 8.35 1.78 5.18
CA ARG A 70 9.17 1.14 6.23
C ARG A 70 9.35 2.04 7.45
N TYR A 71 9.74 3.29 7.23
CA TYR A 71 9.94 4.25 8.32
C TYR A 71 8.62 4.68 8.96
N GLY A 72 7.65 5.08 8.15
CA GLY A 72 6.35 5.54 8.66
C GLY A 72 5.61 4.48 9.47
N THR A 73 5.65 3.21 9.04
CA THR A 73 5.03 2.13 9.82
C THR A 73 5.81 1.77 11.08
N ALA A 74 7.12 2.02 11.13
CA ALA A 74 7.89 1.89 12.37
C ALA A 74 7.43 2.92 13.42
N ILE A 75 7.22 4.18 13.00
CA ILE A 75 6.68 5.23 13.89
C ILE A 75 5.25 4.90 14.33
N VAL A 76 4.38 4.45 13.42
CA VAL A 76 3.02 4.02 13.78
C VAL A 76 3.06 2.89 14.82
N ARG A 77 3.92 1.89 14.62
CA ARG A 77 4.08 0.76 15.54
C ARG A 77 4.56 1.21 16.91
N GLN A 78 5.41 2.22 16.98
CA GLN A 78 5.86 2.77 18.26
C GLN A 78 4.71 3.38 19.06
N PHE A 79 3.78 4.09 18.40
CA PHE A 79 2.54 4.56 19.04
C PHE A 79 1.64 3.40 19.47
N GLU A 80 1.55 2.34 18.68
CA GLU A 80 0.80 1.12 19.04
C GLU A 80 1.36 0.49 20.33
N MET A 81 2.69 0.46 20.48
CA MET A 81 3.37 -0.02 21.70
C MET A 81 3.06 0.83 22.94
N GLN A 82 2.74 2.10 22.76
CA GLN A 82 2.29 3.01 23.83
C GLN A 82 0.79 2.86 24.14
N GLY A 83 0.07 2.00 23.44
CA GLY A 83 -1.39 1.86 23.57
C GLY A 83 -2.18 2.99 22.93
N VAL A 84 -1.56 3.84 22.10
CA VAL A 84 -2.22 4.92 21.38
C VAL A 84 -3.13 4.34 20.28
N TYR A 85 -4.37 4.84 20.21
CA TYR A 85 -5.28 4.43 19.13
C TYR A 85 -4.76 4.84 17.76
N THR A 86 -4.78 3.91 16.81
CA THR A 86 -4.36 4.17 15.42
C THR A 86 -5.51 3.90 14.45
N ALA A 87 -5.92 4.91 13.68
CA ALA A 87 -7.00 4.77 12.69
C ALA A 87 -6.68 3.73 11.59
N SER A 88 -5.41 3.50 11.33
CA SER A 88 -4.90 2.42 10.48
C SER A 88 -3.61 1.87 11.08
N ASN A 89 -3.64 0.63 11.52
CA ASN A 89 -2.47 0.04 12.19
C ASN A 89 -1.30 -0.24 11.23
N SER A 90 -0.11 -0.36 11.80
CA SER A 90 1.15 -0.56 11.06
C SER A 90 1.12 -1.82 10.20
N ILE A 91 0.51 -2.90 10.70
CA ILE A 91 0.36 -4.17 9.99
C ILE A 91 -0.57 -4.02 8.79
N ALA A 92 -1.72 -3.35 8.95
CA ALA A 92 -2.67 -3.12 7.86
C ALA A 92 -2.02 -2.29 6.75
N ILE A 93 -1.31 -1.21 7.11
CA ILE A 93 -0.57 -0.39 6.14
C ILE A 93 0.48 -1.21 5.39
N THR A 94 1.25 -2.03 6.08
CA THR A 94 2.29 -2.86 5.48
C THR A 94 1.69 -3.92 4.55
N ARG A 95 0.65 -4.63 5.00
CA ARG A 95 -0.02 -5.68 4.23
C ARG A 95 -0.67 -5.13 2.96
N SER A 96 -1.37 -4.00 3.04
CA SER A 96 -2.06 -3.40 1.91
C SER A 96 -1.11 -2.85 0.83
N ARG A 97 0.15 -2.58 1.18
CA ARG A 97 1.16 -2.08 0.25
C ARG A 97 2.00 -3.15 -0.43
N ASP A 98 2.01 -4.34 0.13
CA ASP A 98 2.63 -5.50 -0.45
C ASP A 98 1.61 -6.24 -1.32
N LYS A 99 1.74 -6.10 -2.65
CA LYS A 99 0.80 -6.68 -3.62
C LYS A 99 0.67 -8.18 -3.45
N LEU A 100 1.81 -8.89 -3.30
CA LEU A 100 1.78 -10.35 -3.15
C LEU A 100 1.09 -10.74 -1.84
N ARG A 101 1.47 -10.10 -0.74
CA ARG A 101 0.88 -10.40 0.57
C ARG A 101 -0.62 -10.07 0.61
N SER A 102 -1.04 -8.98 -0.03
CA SER A 102 -2.47 -8.67 -0.19
C SER A 102 -3.22 -9.79 -0.92
N MET A 103 -2.68 -10.25 -2.05
CA MET A 103 -3.28 -11.33 -2.84
C MET A 103 -3.36 -12.64 -2.05
N GLN A 104 -2.28 -13.01 -1.35
CA GLN A 104 -2.26 -14.21 -0.49
C GLN A 104 -3.32 -14.15 0.63
N LEU A 105 -3.49 -12.98 1.26
CA LEU A 105 -4.50 -12.80 2.31
C LEU A 105 -5.92 -12.84 1.77
N LEU A 106 -6.17 -12.21 0.62
CA LEU A 106 -7.47 -12.24 -0.05
C LEU A 106 -7.83 -13.66 -0.51
N ALA A 107 -6.89 -14.38 -1.13
CA ALA A 107 -7.08 -15.76 -1.53
C ALA A 107 -7.40 -16.67 -0.32
N LYS A 108 -6.64 -16.53 0.77
CA LYS A 108 -6.90 -17.28 2.02
C LYS A 108 -8.28 -16.96 2.61
N ALA A 109 -8.77 -15.74 2.44
CA ALA A 109 -10.09 -15.31 2.91
C ALA A 109 -11.24 -15.73 1.96
N GLY A 110 -10.95 -16.45 0.86
CA GLY A 110 -11.96 -16.87 -0.12
C GLY A 110 -12.49 -15.75 -1.01
N VAL A 111 -11.82 -14.59 -1.04
CA VAL A 111 -12.19 -13.48 -1.93
C VAL A 111 -11.75 -13.81 -3.34
N GLY A 112 -12.65 -13.64 -4.32
CA GLY A 112 -12.32 -13.80 -5.74
C GLY A 112 -11.22 -12.83 -6.17
N ILE A 113 -10.15 -13.38 -6.72
CA ILE A 113 -9.02 -12.62 -7.26
C ILE A 113 -8.66 -13.16 -8.63
N PRO A 114 -8.10 -12.34 -9.54
CA PRO A 114 -7.56 -12.85 -10.80
C PRO A 114 -6.49 -13.90 -10.55
N LYS A 115 -6.42 -14.93 -11.38
CA LYS A 115 -5.32 -15.91 -11.33
C LYS A 115 -3.99 -15.17 -11.36
N THR A 116 -3.13 -15.47 -10.42
CA THR A 116 -1.89 -14.72 -10.23
C THR A 116 -0.74 -15.66 -9.96
N VAL A 117 0.35 -15.52 -10.70
CA VAL A 117 1.61 -16.20 -10.50
C VAL A 117 2.65 -15.16 -10.09
N PHE A 118 3.45 -15.49 -9.08
CA PHE A 118 4.56 -14.67 -8.63
C PHE A 118 5.86 -15.43 -8.89
N SER A 119 6.78 -14.79 -9.61
CA SER A 119 8.07 -15.40 -9.94
C SER A 119 9.22 -14.40 -9.82
N ARG A 120 10.38 -14.95 -9.55
CA ARG A 120 11.67 -14.26 -9.62
C ARG A 120 12.56 -14.82 -10.74
N ASN A 121 12.11 -15.86 -11.42
CA ASN A 121 12.83 -16.54 -12.47
C ASN A 121 12.05 -16.52 -13.78
N THR A 122 12.73 -16.34 -14.90
CA THR A 122 12.16 -16.38 -16.26
C THR A 122 12.49 -17.66 -17.02
N ALA A 123 13.20 -18.63 -16.42
CA ALA A 123 13.59 -19.82 -17.15
C ALA A 123 12.38 -20.58 -17.74
N ASP A 124 11.26 -20.55 -17.03
CA ASP A 124 10.02 -21.29 -17.40
C ASP A 124 8.86 -20.35 -17.74
N ILE A 125 9.10 -19.34 -18.60
CA ILE A 125 8.05 -18.36 -18.97
C ILE A 125 6.80 -19.05 -19.52
N GLU A 126 6.94 -20.15 -20.24
CA GLU A 126 5.81 -20.87 -20.82
C GLU A 126 4.96 -21.51 -19.73
N ASP A 127 5.55 -22.17 -18.76
CA ASP A 127 4.84 -22.70 -17.61
C ASP A 127 4.12 -21.59 -16.81
N LEU A 128 4.80 -20.48 -16.56
CA LEU A 128 4.20 -19.33 -15.87
C LEU A 128 2.97 -18.79 -16.60
N LEU A 129 3.00 -18.73 -17.94
CA LEU A 129 1.86 -18.31 -18.75
C LEU A 129 0.74 -19.34 -18.73
N ASP A 130 1.06 -20.62 -18.80
CA ASP A 130 0.06 -21.71 -18.79
C ASP A 130 -0.68 -21.77 -17.43
N GLN A 131 0.02 -21.52 -16.31
CA GLN A 131 -0.58 -21.45 -14.97
C GLN A 131 -1.70 -20.39 -14.84
N ILE A 132 -1.62 -19.29 -15.60
CA ILE A 132 -2.63 -18.22 -15.58
C ILE A 132 -3.65 -18.33 -16.70
N GLY A 133 -3.53 -19.34 -17.60
CA GLY A 133 -4.44 -19.55 -18.73
C GLY A 133 -3.98 -18.89 -20.03
N GLY A 134 -2.71 -18.49 -20.13
CA GLY A 134 -2.11 -17.97 -21.36
C GLY A 134 -2.15 -16.45 -21.50
N THR A 135 -2.27 -16.01 -22.76
CA THR A 135 -2.36 -14.58 -23.11
C THR A 135 -3.77 -14.25 -23.59
N PRO A 136 -4.27 -12.99 -23.45
CA PRO A 136 -3.56 -11.82 -22.91
C PRO A 136 -3.29 -11.91 -21.40
N VAL A 137 -2.18 -11.30 -20.96
CA VAL A 137 -1.72 -11.34 -19.58
C VAL A 137 -1.30 -9.97 -19.09
N ILE A 138 -1.56 -9.65 -17.83
CA ILE A 138 -1.02 -8.46 -17.16
C ILE A 138 0.27 -8.81 -16.44
N ILE A 139 1.35 -8.16 -16.82
CA ILE A 139 2.67 -8.31 -16.18
C ILE A 139 2.90 -7.09 -15.29
N LYS A 140 3.21 -7.31 -14.02
CA LYS A 140 3.40 -6.25 -13.02
C LYS A 140 4.72 -6.44 -12.30
N LEU A 141 5.48 -5.36 -12.13
CA LEU A 141 6.56 -5.35 -11.16
C LEU A 141 5.97 -5.41 -9.73
N ALA A 142 6.52 -6.26 -8.88
CA ALA A 142 6.08 -6.38 -7.49
C ALA A 142 6.27 -5.07 -6.72
N ARG A 143 7.30 -4.29 -7.07
CA ARG A 143 7.55 -2.94 -6.57
C ARG A 143 7.22 -1.92 -7.66
N GLY A 144 6.35 -0.99 -7.35
CA GLY A 144 5.92 0.09 -8.25
C GLY A 144 4.64 0.74 -7.75
N THR A 145 4.49 2.04 -8.02
CA THR A 145 3.32 2.83 -7.64
C THR A 145 2.75 3.54 -8.87
N HIS A 146 1.47 3.89 -8.81
CA HIS A 146 0.79 4.69 -9.84
C HIS A 146 0.76 4.06 -11.25
N GLY A 147 0.71 2.72 -11.34
CA GLY A 147 0.66 2.02 -12.62
C GLY A 147 2.02 1.83 -13.31
N ASN A 148 3.09 2.41 -12.80
CA ASN A 148 4.44 2.19 -13.32
C ASN A 148 4.84 0.71 -13.18
N GLY A 149 5.33 0.11 -14.28
CA GLY A 149 5.69 -1.31 -14.31
C GLY A 149 4.49 -2.26 -14.41
N VAL A 150 3.38 -1.82 -15.03
CA VAL A 150 2.23 -2.66 -15.41
C VAL A 150 2.13 -2.66 -16.94
N VAL A 151 2.14 -3.84 -17.53
CA VAL A 151 2.08 -4.01 -18.99
C VAL A 151 1.05 -5.07 -19.35
N LEU A 152 0.19 -4.79 -20.30
CA LEU A 152 -0.64 -5.79 -20.97
C LEU A 152 0.17 -6.43 -22.11
N ALA A 153 0.34 -7.73 -22.06
CA ALA A 153 0.94 -8.50 -23.15
C ALA A 153 -0.12 -9.36 -23.84
N GLU A 154 -0.44 -9.02 -25.06
CA GLU A 154 -1.52 -9.66 -25.83
C GLU A 154 -1.07 -11.00 -26.45
N THR A 155 0.23 -11.20 -26.63
CA THR A 155 0.81 -12.40 -27.22
C THR A 155 1.92 -12.99 -26.37
N LYS A 156 2.15 -14.31 -26.51
CA LYS A 156 3.29 -15.00 -25.84
C LYS A 156 4.62 -14.33 -26.17
N LYS A 157 4.80 -13.88 -27.42
CA LYS A 157 6.05 -13.19 -27.85
C LYS A 157 6.23 -11.86 -27.11
N ALA A 158 5.17 -11.06 -27.02
CA ALA A 158 5.20 -9.81 -26.27
C ALA A 158 5.47 -10.04 -24.78
N ALA A 159 4.81 -11.04 -24.17
CA ALA A 159 5.04 -11.41 -22.78
C ALA A 159 6.50 -11.79 -22.52
N LYS A 160 7.10 -12.64 -23.37
CA LYS A 160 8.53 -13.01 -23.29
C LYS A 160 9.43 -11.78 -23.35
N SER A 161 9.21 -10.88 -24.30
CA SER A 161 10.02 -9.66 -24.47
C SER A 161 9.94 -8.74 -23.26
N VAL A 162 8.75 -8.53 -22.70
CA VAL A 162 8.54 -7.71 -21.51
C VAL A 162 9.23 -8.33 -20.28
N LEU A 163 9.08 -9.62 -20.09
CA LEU A 163 9.70 -10.35 -18.99
C LEU A 163 11.23 -10.27 -19.08
N GLN A 164 11.81 -10.50 -20.25
CA GLN A 164 13.24 -10.35 -20.47
C GLN A 164 13.74 -8.93 -20.16
N ALA A 165 13.01 -7.90 -20.65
CA ALA A 165 13.37 -6.51 -20.38
C ALA A 165 13.34 -6.18 -18.86
N PHE A 166 12.37 -6.69 -18.11
CA PHE A 166 12.29 -6.49 -16.67
C PHE A 166 13.42 -7.18 -15.91
N TYR A 167 13.93 -8.31 -16.40
CA TYR A 167 15.02 -9.03 -15.78
C TYR A 167 16.40 -8.44 -16.10
N LEU A 168 16.62 -7.95 -17.33
CA LEU A 168 17.89 -7.40 -17.74
C LEU A 168 18.29 -6.12 -16.96
N HIS A 169 17.35 -5.42 -16.37
CA HIS A 169 17.61 -4.17 -15.66
C HIS A 169 17.84 -4.33 -14.15
N ASN A 170 17.89 -5.55 -13.62
CA ASN A 170 18.07 -5.77 -12.18
C ASN A 170 18.99 -6.96 -11.91
N GLU A 171 20.24 -6.68 -11.57
CA GLU A 171 21.26 -7.67 -11.22
C GLU A 171 20.84 -8.59 -10.05
N ASP A 172 20.01 -8.08 -9.13
CA ASP A 172 19.47 -8.84 -7.97
C ASP A 172 18.21 -9.66 -8.27
N GLY A 173 17.75 -9.68 -9.53
CA GLY A 173 16.50 -10.31 -9.95
C GLY A 173 15.26 -9.51 -9.57
N THR A 174 14.31 -9.45 -10.49
CA THR A 174 13.07 -8.68 -10.33
C THR A 174 11.93 -9.60 -9.95
N ASN A 175 11.26 -9.30 -8.86
CA ASN A 175 10.02 -9.97 -8.50
C ASN A 175 8.88 -9.50 -9.42
N ILE A 176 8.25 -10.43 -10.12
CA ILE A 176 7.21 -10.18 -11.10
C ILE A 176 5.92 -10.89 -10.69
N LEU A 177 4.81 -10.23 -10.94
CA LEU A 177 3.46 -10.79 -10.88
C LEU A 177 2.94 -10.90 -12.31
N LEU A 178 2.57 -12.11 -12.71
CA LEU A 178 1.77 -12.37 -13.89
C LEU A 178 0.32 -12.58 -13.44
N GLN A 179 -0.62 -11.93 -14.10
CA GLN A 179 -2.01 -11.97 -13.71
C GLN A 179 -2.91 -12.11 -14.94
N GLU A 180 -3.95 -12.95 -14.85
CA GLU A 180 -4.92 -13.07 -15.94
C GLU A 180 -5.53 -11.72 -16.27
N PHE A 181 -5.80 -11.50 -17.54
CA PHE A 181 -6.48 -10.30 -18.02
C PHE A 181 -7.99 -10.48 -17.91
N ILE A 182 -8.63 -9.61 -17.15
CA ILE A 182 -10.10 -9.62 -16.98
C ILE A 182 -10.73 -8.79 -18.09
N LYS A 183 -11.19 -9.47 -19.12
CA LYS A 183 -11.80 -8.82 -20.32
C LYS A 183 -13.05 -8.02 -19.97
N GLU A 184 -13.83 -8.50 -19.02
CA GLU A 184 -15.09 -7.90 -18.58
C GLU A 184 -14.89 -6.52 -17.95
N SER A 185 -13.73 -6.27 -17.38
CA SER A 185 -13.41 -4.96 -16.81
C SER A 185 -13.08 -3.91 -17.87
N ALA A 186 -12.59 -4.32 -19.04
CA ALA A 186 -12.27 -3.45 -20.19
C ALA A 186 -11.50 -2.17 -19.79
N GLY A 187 -10.58 -2.27 -18.83
CA GLY A 187 -9.83 -1.13 -18.32
C GLY A 187 -10.58 -0.28 -17.27
N GLU A 188 -11.76 -0.73 -16.85
CA GLU A 188 -12.51 -0.09 -15.78
C GLU A 188 -12.24 -0.76 -14.43
N ASP A 189 -12.26 0.03 -13.36
CA ASP A 189 -12.26 -0.48 -11.99
C ASP A 189 -13.15 0.35 -11.07
N ILE A 190 -13.65 -0.30 -10.01
CA ILE A 190 -14.41 0.36 -8.95
C ILE A 190 -13.52 0.52 -7.74
N ARG A 191 -13.40 1.75 -7.26
CA ARG A 191 -12.75 2.05 -5.99
C ARG A 191 -13.82 2.27 -4.92
N ALA A 192 -13.83 1.42 -3.91
CA ALA A 192 -14.66 1.60 -2.72
C ALA A 192 -13.81 2.14 -1.56
N ILE A 193 -14.37 3.12 -0.82
CA ILE A 193 -13.78 3.65 0.41
C ILE A 193 -14.53 3.03 1.57
N VAL A 194 -13.81 2.32 2.43
CA VAL A 194 -14.38 1.60 3.57
C VAL A 194 -13.89 2.22 4.87
N VAL A 195 -14.81 2.54 5.76
CA VAL A 195 -14.52 3.03 7.11
C VAL A 195 -15.42 2.29 8.09
N GLY A 196 -14.84 1.76 9.16
CA GLY A 196 -15.59 1.02 10.18
C GLY A 196 -16.37 -0.19 9.62
N GLY A 197 -15.83 -0.88 8.61
CA GLY A 197 -16.47 -2.04 7.97
C GLY A 197 -17.60 -1.69 6.99
N ARG A 198 -17.84 -0.41 6.70
CA ARG A 198 -18.91 0.04 5.80
C ARG A 198 -18.33 0.79 4.60
N VAL A 199 -18.88 0.55 3.41
CA VAL A 199 -18.58 1.35 2.22
C VAL A 199 -19.26 2.71 2.37
N ILE A 200 -18.46 3.77 2.46
CA ILE A 200 -18.96 5.15 2.61
C ILE A 200 -18.96 5.95 1.31
N ALA A 201 -18.19 5.52 0.34
CA ALA A 201 -18.15 6.10 -1.00
C ALA A 201 -17.59 5.08 -1.99
N SER A 202 -17.98 5.23 -3.25
CA SER A 202 -17.40 4.48 -4.36
C SER A 202 -17.27 5.37 -5.59
N MET A 203 -16.32 5.02 -6.45
CA MET A 203 -16.12 5.67 -7.74
C MET A 203 -15.73 4.64 -8.79
N LYS A 204 -16.24 4.82 -9.99
CA LYS A 204 -15.77 4.11 -11.17
C LYS A 204 -14.58 4.87 -11.76
N ARG A 205 -13.53 4.15 -12.12
CA ARG A 205 -12.37 4.70 -12.81
C ARG A 205 -12.21 3.96 -14.14
N GLN A 206 -11.80 4.70 -15.15
CA GLN A 206 -11.48 4.16 -16.46
C GLN A 206 -10.05 4.50 -16.81
N SER A 207 -9.26 3.52 -17.25
CA SER A 207 -7.96 3.77 -17.87
C SER A 207 -8.17 4.33 -19.26
N LEU A 208 -7.39 5.33 -19.60
CA LEU A 208 -7.30 5.87 -20.97
C LEU A 208 -6.55 4.88 -21.87
#